data_01a7658f38a3130c7f6101f23783748b
#
_entry.id   01a7658f38a3130c7f6101f23783748b
#
_cell.length_a   1.000
_cell.length_b   1.000
_cell.length_c   1.000
_cell.angle_alpha   90.00
_cell.angle_beta   90.00
_cell.angle_gamma   90.00
#
_symmetry.space_group_name_H-M   'P 1'
#
loop_
_entity.id
_entity.type
_entity.pdbx_description
1 polymer ?
#
loop_
_entity_poly.entity_id
_entity_poly.type
_entity_poly.pdbx_seq_one_letter_code
_entity_poly.pdbx_strand_id
1 'polypeptide(L)'
;MRELFPEYNIKRLLVMGGGANSTVWNQIKSNVMGVAYEKIKGYQFALRGSGIVAGFGVGAIKDMKKVSLNINIEENITEYIPDKKIAEIYQGYNKIYKDIFKNNLKKTFDLLSNQLCIE
;
A
#
# COMPACT_ATOMS: atom_id res chain seq x y z
N MET A 1 -7.65 -6.41 -4.53
CA MET A 1 -6.87 -5.76 -5.61
C MET A 1 -6.85 -6.62 -6.88
N ARG A 2 -6.45 -7.91 -6.84
CA ARG A 2 -6.49 -8.81 -8.01
C ARG A 2 -7.89 -9.00 -8.61
N GLU A 3 -8.94 -8.91 -7.82
CA GLU A 3 -10.34 -8.99 -8.29
C GLU A 3 -10.81 -7.72 -8.97
N LEU A 4 -10.21 -6.57 -8.64
CA LEU A 4 -10.54 -5.26 -9.22
C LEU A 4 -9.72 -4.96 -10.48
N PHE A 5 -8.55 -5.55 -10.58
CA PHE A 5 -7.60 -5.35 -11.68
C PHE A 5 -6.99 -6.68 -12.09
N PRO A 6 -7.78 -7.59 -12.68
CA PRO A 6 -7.31 -8.94 -13.05
C PRO A 6 -6.21 -8.94 -14.13
N GLU A 7 -6.14 -7.88 -14.92
CA GLU A 7 -5.12 -7.68 -15.96
C GLU A 7 -3.72 -7.36 -15.41
N TYR A 8 -3.62 -6.93 -14.14
CA TYR A 8 -2.33 -6.59 -13.53
C TYR A 8 -1.76 -7.76 -12.73
N ASN A 9 -0.63 -8.29 -13.18
CA ASN A 9 0.13 -9.27 -12.41
C ASN A 9 1.08 -8.55 -11.43
N ILE A 10 0.53 -8.16 -10.28
CA ILE A 10 1.30 -7.48 -9.23
C ILE A 10 2.21 -8.50 -8.55
N LYS A 11 3.52 -8.39 -8.79
CA LYS A 11 4.55 -9.27 -8.18
C LYS A 11 5.17 -8.65 -6.93
N ARG A 12 5.21 -7.31 -6.85
CA ARG A 12 5.83 -6.57 -5.75
C ARG A 12 5.09 -5.26 -5.47
N LEU A 13 5.16 -4.79 -4.24
CA LEU A 13 4.55 -3.54 -3.78
C LEU A 13 5.61 -2.69 -3.07
N LEU A 14 5.82 -1.49 -3.60
CA LEU A 14 6.66 -0.51 -2.93
C LEU A 14 5.89 0.10 -1.75
N VAL A 15 6.50 0.06 -0.55
CA VAL A 15 5.87 0.57 0.67
C VAL A 15 6.64 1.74 1.24
N MET A 16 5.90 2.74 1.70
CA MET A 16 6.44 3.96 2.27
C MET A 16 5.55 4.49 3.41
N GLY A 17 6.04 5.51 4.10
CA GLY A 17 5.34 6.12 5.24
C GLY A 17 5.68 5.46 6.57
N GLY A 18 5.10 5.99 7.67
CA GLY A 18 5.42 5.58 9.03
C GLY A 18 5.23 4.09 9.30
N GLY A 19 4.15 3.49 8.79
CA GLY A 19 3.86 2.06 8.92
C GLY A 19 4.88 1.13 8.24
N ALA A 20 5.62 1.64 7.25
CA ALA A 20 6.69 0.90 6.58
C ALA A 20 7.96 0.76 7.44
N ASN A 21 8.04 1.45 8.58
CA ASN A 21 9.20 1.34 9.47
C ASN A 21 9.20 0.06 10.32
N SER A 22 8.06 -0.61 10.46
CA SER A 22 7.98 -1.87 11.18
C SER A 22 8.29 -3.05 10.27
N THR A 23 9.42 -3.73 10.53
CA THR A 23 9.82 -4.95 9.83
C THR A 23 8.79 -6.06 9.97
N VAL A 24 8.29 -6.27 11.18
CA VAL A 24 7.27 -7.29 11.47
C VAL A 24 5.99 -7.00 10.69
N TRP A 25 5.54 -5.74 10.67
CA TRP A 25 4.33 -5.36 9.96
C TRP A 25 4.44 -5.50 8.45
N ASN A 26 5.61 -5.18 7.87
CA ASN A 26 5.85 -5.39 6.44
C ASN A 26 5.86 -6.88 6.08
N GLN A 27 6.47 -7.74 6.92
CA GLN A 27 6.46 -9.19 6.71
C GLN A 27 5.04 -9.76 6.80
N ILE A 28 4.23 -9.34 7.78
CA ILE A 28 2.83 -9.75 7.90
C ILE A 28 2.06 -9.35 6.63
N LYS A 29 2.18 -8.10 6.18
CA LYS A 29 1.50 -7.62 4.97
C LYS A 29 1.92 -8.40 3.72
N SER A 30 3.22 -8.68 3.58
CA SER A 30 3.74 -9.50 2.49
C SER A 30 3.09 -10.88 2.49
N ASN A 31 3.01 -11.55 3.64
CA ASN A 31 2.39 -12.85 3.80
C ASN A 31 0.88 -12.81 3.50
N VAL A 32 0.16 -11.81 4.01
CA VAL A 32 -1.29 -11.63 3.78
C VAL A 32 -1.60 -11.40 2.30
N MET A 33 -0.80 -10.57 1.64
CA MET A 33 -1.02 -10.22 0.23
C MET A 33 -0.45 -11.26 -0.74
N GLY A 34 0.49 -12.11 -0.28
CA GLY A 34 1.17 -13.10 -1.10
C GLY A 34 2.05 -12.46 -2.20
N VAL A 35 2.58 -11.25 -1.93
CA VAL A 35 3.47 -10.52 -2.85
C VAL A 35 4.63 -9.92 -2.08
N ALA A 36 5.77 -9.73 -2.77
CA ALA A 36 6.93 -9.08 -2.17
C ALA A 36 6.61 -7.62 -1.81
N TYR A 37 7.05 -7.20 -0.61
CA TYR A 37 7.01 -5.82 -0.15
C TYR A 37 8.42 -5.25 -0.18
N GLU A 38 8.58 -4.12 -0.83
CA GLU A 38 9.85 -3.42 -0.96
C GLU A 38 9.79 -2.08 -0.22
N LYS A 39 10.62 -1.89 0.80
CA LYS A 39 10.77 -0.63 1.52
C LYS A 39 12.02 0.09 1.06
N ILE A 40 11.89 1.35 0.66
CA ILE A 40 13.05 2.20 0.38
C ILE A 40 13.54 2.80 1.71
N LYS A 41 14.82 2.59 2.03
CA LYS A 41 15.44 3.12 3.25
C LYS A 41 15.78 4.61 3.10
N GLY A 42 15.73 5.32 4.22
CA GLY A 42 16.32 6.67 4.34
C GLY A 42 15.54 7.81 3.67
N TYR A 43 14.38 7.55 3.05
CA TYR A 43 13.62 8.58 2.35
C TYR A 43 12.33 8.96 3.07
N GLN A 44 12.19 10.25 3.33
CA GLN A 44 10.94 10.89 3.75
C GLN A 44 10.24 11.45 2.50
N PHE A 45 9.55 10.57 1.76
CA PHE A 45 8.99 10.90 0.45
C PHE A 45 8.03 12.09 0.48
N ALA A 46 7.21 12.21 1.53
CA ALA A 46 6.29 13.34 1.69
C ALA A 46 7.06 14.67 1.83
N LEU A 47 8.07 14.71 2.71
CA LEU A 47 8.88 15.92 2.90
C LEU A 47 9.67 16.27 1.63
N ARG A 48 10.23 15.27 0.96
CA ARG A 48 10.94 15.49 -0.32
C ARG A 48 9.99 16.03 -1.38
N GLY A 49 8.80 15.44 -1.53
CA GLY A 49 7.80 15.94 -2.47
C GLY A 49 7.40 17.38 -2.20
N SER A 50 7.11 17.71 -0.94
CA SER A 50 6.81 19.09 -0.53
C SER A 50 7.97 20.06 -0.81
N GLY A 51 9.21 19.64 -0.54
CA GLY A 51 10.40 20.43 -0.84
C GLY A 51 10.59 20.68 -2.34
N ILE A 52 10.33 19.70 -3.19
CA ILE A 52 10.40 19.85 -4.66
C ILE A 52 9.34 20.85 -5.15
N VAL A 53 8.10 20.72 -4.66
CA VAL A 53 7.00 21.63 -5.03
C VAL A 53 7.29 23.06 -4.58
N ALA A 54 7.74 23.24 -3.34
CA ALA A 54 8.11 24.56 -2.82
C ALA A 54 9.27 25.17 -3.62
N GLY A 55 10.32 24.39 -3.89
CA GLY A 55 11.46 24.83 -4.69
C GLY A 55 11.08 25.22 -6.12
N PHE A 56 10.11 24.51 -6.72
CA PHE A 56 9.56 24.90 -8.02
C PHE A 56 8.76 26.20 -7.94
N GLY A 57 7.93 26.37 -6.89
CA GLY A 57 7.14 27.58 -6.69
C GLY A 57 7.95 28.86 -6.54
N VAL A 58 9.14 28.79 -5.93
CA VAL A 58 10.06 29.93 -5.80
C VAL A 58 11.10 30.02 -6.93
N GLY A 59 11.00 29.17 -7.95
CA GLY A 59 11.90 29.17 -9.12
C GLY A 59 13.31 28.58 -8.88
N ALA A 60 13.56 28.01 -7.71
CA ALA A 60 14.83 27.33 -7.40
C ALA A 60 14.98 25.99 -8.15
N ILE A 61 13.87 25.29 -8.39
CA ILE A 61 13.80 24.07 -9.19
C ILE A 61 13.08 24.36 -10.48
N LYS A 62 13.75 24.15 -11.61
CA LYS A 62 13.17 24.37 -12.95
C LYS A 62 12.49 23.14 -13.53
N ASP A 63 12.90 21.95 -13.12
CA ASP A 63 12.39 20.68 -13.62
C ASP A 63 12.14 19.72 -12.45
N MET A 64 10.87 19.66 -12.01
CA MET A 64 10.44 18.78 -10.93
C MET A 64 10.64 17.30 -11.27
N LYS A 65 10.41 16.91 -12.53
CA LYS A 65 10.54 15.52 -12.97
C LYS A 65 11.99 15.05 -12.85
N LYS A 66 12.93 15.86 -13.33
CA LYS A 66 14.37 15.55 -13.25
C LYS A 66 14.82 15.40 -11.80
N VAL A 67 14.38 16.30 -10.92
CA VAL A 67 14.74 16.23 -9.48
C VAL A 67 14.08 15.04 -8.80
N SER A 68 12.84 14.68 -9.16
CA SER A 68 12.13 13.55 -8.57
C SER A 68 12.74 12.20 -8.95
N LEU A 69 13.28 12.09 -10.16
CA LEU A 69 13.93 10.87 -10.67
C LEU A 69 15.34 10.64 -10.11
N ASN A 70 15.96 11.66 -9.49
CA ASN A 70 17.29 11.58 -8.88
C ASN A 70 17.28 10.84 -7.52
N ILE A 71 16.54 9.73 -7.44
CA ILE A 71 16.53 8.83 -6.28
C ILE A 71 17.17 7.53 -6.74
N ASN A 72 18.31 7.17 -6.14
CA ASN A 72 18.88 5.85 -6.34
C ASN A 72 18.08 4.84 -5.50
N ILE A 73 16.96 4.37 -6.07
CA ILE A 73 16.00 3.49 -5.40
C ILE A 73 16.63 2.11 -5.18
N GLU A 74 17.35 1.61 -6.17
CA GLU A 74 17.82 0.22 -6.23
C GLU A 74 18.84 -0.13 -5.13
N GLU A 75 19.69 0.80 -4.72
CA GLU A 75 20.71 0.57 -3.67
C GLU A 75 20.14 0.59 -2.24
N ASN A 76 18.89 1.03 -2.06
CA ASN A 76 18.32 1.30 -0.75
C ASN A 76 17.04 0.50 -0.45
N ILE A 77 16.83 -0.64 -1.10
CA ILE A 77 15.63 -1.47 -0.90
C ILE A 77 15.88 -2.48 0.23
N THR A 78 14.87 -2.62 1.09
CA THR A 78 14.71 -3.79 1.97
C THR A 78 13.49 -4.56 1.48
N GLU A 79 13.71 -5.80 1.09
CA GLU A 79 12.66 -6.68 0.58
C GLU A 79 12.11 -7.60 1.69
N TYR A 80 10.79 -7.79 1.68
CA TYR A 80 10.06 -8.73 2.53
C TYR A 80 9.34 -9.71 1.62
N ILE A 81 9.88 -10.93 1.52
CA ILE A 81 9.33 -11.99 0.67
C ILE A 81 8.28 -12.76 1.46
N PRO A 82 7.09 -13.07 0.86
CA PRO A 82 6.06 -13.82 1.56
C PRO A 82 6.51 -15.26 1.81
N ASP A 83 6.32 -15.73 3.04
CA ASP A 83 6.41 -17.15 3.36
C ASP A 83 5.18 -17.87 2.78
N LYS A 84 5.41 -18.87 1.95
CA LYS A 84 4.35 -19.58 1.23
C LYS A 84 3.35 -20.26 2.18
N LYS A 85 3.84 -20.92 3.22
CA LYS A 85 2.99 -21.65 4.18
C LYS A 85 2.10 -20.68 4.97
N ILE A 86 2.70 -19.58 5.43
CA ILE A 86 1.98 -18.55 6.16
C ILE A 86 0.99 -17.83 5.24
N ALA A 87 1.36 -17.54 3.99
CA ALA A 87 0.47 -16.93 3.01
C ALA A 87 -0.75 -17.81 2.71
N GLU A 88 -0.61 -19.12 2.62
CA GLU A 88 -1.73 -20.05 2.46
C GLU A 88 -2.71 -19.99 3.64
N ILE A 89 -2.20 -19.93 4.88
CA ILE A 89 -3.03 -19.74 6.08
C ILE A 89 -3.81 -18.43 5.98
N TYR A 90 -3.14 -17.33 5.64
CA TYR A 90 -3.81 -16.02 5.48
C TYR A 90 -4.82 -15.99 4.34
N GLN A 91 -4.64 -16.76 3.26
CA GLN A 91 -5.66 -16.89 2.22
C GLN A 91 -6.95 -17.51 2.75
N GLY A 92 -6.86 -18.46 3.68
CA GLY A 92 -8.02 -19.00 4.39
C GLY A 92 -8.77 -17.91 5.17
N TYR A 93 -8.06 -17.14 5.98
CA TYR A 93 -8.65 -16.01 6.72
C TYR A 93 -9.23 -14.93 5.81
N ASN A 94 -8.59 -14.63 4.68
CA ASN A 94 -9.10 -13.69 3.71
C ASN A 94 -10.44 -14.13 3.10
N LYS A 95 -10.65 -15.40 2.86
CA LYS A 95 -11.95 -15.92 2.40
C LYS A 95 -13.05 -15.67 3.44
N ILE A 96 -12.78 -16.00 4.71
CA ILE A 96 -13.71 -15.77 5.81
C ILE A 96 -14.00 -14.27 5.96
N TYR A 97 -12.97 -13.42 5.94
CA TYR A 97 -13.14 -11.98 6.03
C TYR A 97 -14.02 -11.42 4.90
N LYS A 98 -13.79 -11.85 3.66
CA LYS A 98 -14.60 -11.43 2.51
C LYS A 98 -16.05 -11.90 2.62
N ASP A 99 -16.27 -13.09 3.12
CA ASP A 99 -17.61 -13.63 3.33
C ASP A 99 -18.38 -12.82 4.38
N ILE A 100 -17.75 -12.56 5.52
CA ILE A 100 -18.33 -11.70 6.57
C ILE A 100 -18.64 -10.31 6.01
N PHE A 101 -17.70 -9.71 5.29
CA PHE A 101 -17.90 -8.37 4.73
C PHE A 101 -19.06 -8.33 3.73
N LYS A 102 -19.08 -9.27 2.76
CA LYS A 102 -20.09 -9.28 1.69
C LYS A 102 -21.49 -9.66 2.19
N ASN A 103 -21.56 -10.65 3.06
CA ASN A 103 -22.83 -11.28 3.42
C ASN A 103 -23.45 -10.73 4.71
N ASN A 104 -22.64 -10.19 5.63
CA ASN A 104 -23.11 -9.70 6.91
C ASN A 104 -22.94 -8.18 7.04
N LEU A 105 -21.71 -7.66 6.99
CA LEU A 105 -21.44 -6.25 7.25
C LEU A 105 -22.05 -5.33 6.19
N LYS A 106 -21.95 -5.67 4.91
CA LYS A 106 -22.52 -4.84 3.83
C LYS A 106 -24.02 -4.66 4.00
N LYS A 107 -24.76 -5.77 4.25
CA LYS A 107 -26.22 -5.70 4.48
C LYS A 107 -26.58 -4.83 5.68
N THR A 108 -25.79 -4.92 6.76
CA THR A 108 -26.01 -4.10 7.95
C THR A 108 -25.78 -2.61 7.67
N PHE A 109 -24.72 -2.27 6.92
CA PHE A 109 -24.47 -0.88 6.51
C PHE A 109 -25.52 -0.34 5.53
N ASP A 110 -26.00 -1.16 4.60
CA ASP A 110 -27.08 -0.78 3.68
C ASP A 110 -28.38 -0.47 4.46
N LEU A 111 -28.72 -1.27 5.47
CA LEU A 111 -29.87 -1.04 6.35
C LEU A 111 -29.71 0.25 7.16
N LEU A 112 -28.54 0.49 7.74
CA LEU A 112 -28.25 1.73 8.49
C LEU A 112 -28.32 2.96 7.59
N SER A 113 -27.75 2.89 6.39
CA SER A 113 -27.79 3.98 5.41
C SER A 113 -29.23 4.33 5.03
N ASN A 114 -30.07 3.31 4.79
CA ASN A 114 -31.48 3.52 4.46
C ASN A 114 -32.30 4.15 5.62
N GLN A 115 -31.93 3.85 6.88
CA GLN A 115 -32.57 4.47 8.04
C GLN A 115 -32.14 5.94 8.25
N LEU A 116 -30.91 6.30 7.87
CA LEU A 116 -30.38 7.66 8.02
C LEU A 116 -30.84 8.60 6.88
N CYS A 117 -31.36 8.07 5.77
CA CYS A 117 -31.88 8.84 4.64
C CYS A 117 -33.40 9.11 4.73
N ILE A 118 -34.05 8.89 5.89
CA ILE A 118 -35.50 9.13 6.10
C ILE A 118 -35.73 10.50 6.81
N GLU A 119 -34.98 11.53 6.43
CA GLU A 119 -35.31 12.91 6.79
C GLU A 119 -35.41 13.77 5.53
#